data_9bf14f1937f37aff45dfcf3ca92a6702
#
_entry.id   9bf14f1937f37aff45dfcf3ca92a6702
#
_cell.length_a   1.000
_cell.length_b   1.000
_cell.length_c   1.000
_cell.angle_alpha   90.00
_cell.angle_beta   90.00
_cell.angle_gamma   90.00
#
_symmetry.space_group_name_H-M   'P 1'
#
loop_
_entity.id
_entity.type
_entity.pdbx_description
1 polymer ?
#
loop_
_entity_poly.entity_id
_entity_poly.type
_entity_poly.pdbx_seq_one_letter_code
_entity_poly.pdbx_strand_id
1 'polypeptide(L)'
;MVIDVLDPRHDAEPVYWTVLRERAGLRADWSWEVLKTQAWAARTPQPVTVLRDGTEPRGVVSAAWVTGRTRRHRFAGPGRGWFGGLDVRGPGASAQPGWWFADAGDDGGVTQVLETYVPAMRAELGPGFRAMLLRQVGEPGVPAVSGRFRLVRRTEDIAVLDVSAFGSRDDWMNSLARKRKQNLRKIFRTFDADPSIAVRCVPGKEADPVAVAEVLRHNERKHHDVPIVPLPHFVGYLTVLLRQPDVRVIEYHDTRTGRLVAVATLLDHPRLPIARHWGALGPRDGGRPNLYFHFYGEAVRWAIANGRESVVFGKKMTEMKATLGARLVPQYAAAVPVLASRRPT
;
A
#
# COMPACT_ATOMS: atom_id res chain seq x y z
N MET A 1 20.19 20.72 -6.76
CA MET A 1 19.19 19.63 -6.73
C MET A 1 18.51 19.55 -8.08
N VAL A 2 18.48 18.37 -8.70
CA VAL A 2 17.82 18.09 -10.00
C VAL A 2 16.50 17.40 -9.69
N ILE A 3 15.46 17.66 -10.49
CA ILE A 3 14.13 17.11 -10.30
C ILE A 3 13.70 16.45 -11.62
N ASP A 4 13.47 15.14 -11.56
CA ASP A 4 12.96 14.35 -12.66
C ASP A 4 11.47 14.12 -12.45
N VAL A 5 10.62 14.69 -13.29
CA VAL A 5 9.18 14.41 -13.29
C VAL A 5 8.90 13.38 -14.38
N LEU A 6 8.59 12.17 -13.96
CA LEU A 6 8.49 11.00 -14.82
C LEU A 6 7.03 10.56 -14.98
N ASP A 7 6.67 10.18 -16.19
CA ASP A 7 5.42 9.47 -16.48
C ASP A 7 5.75 8.01 -16.80
N PRO A 8 5.48 7.05 -15.91
CA PRO A 8 5.84 5.65 -16.12
C PRO A 8 5.26 5.03 -17.40
N ARG A 9 4.25 5.65 -18.01
CA ARG A 9 3.67 5.18 -19.28
C ARG A 9 4.59 5.42 -20.46
N HIS A 10 5.35 6.51 -20.44
CA HIS A 10 6.11 7.01 -21.56
C HIS A 10 7.62 6.98 -21.32
N ASP A 11 8.03 7.16 -20.07
CA ASP A 11 9.45 7.20 -19.72
C ASP A 11 9.98 5.78 -19.48
N ALA A 12 11.26 5.58 -19.83
CA ALA A 12 11.98 4.36 -19.46
C ALA A 12 12.28 4.33 -17.96
N GLU A 13 12.51 3.14 -17.44
CA GLU A 13 12.99 3.00 -16.06
C GLU A 13 14.32 3.75 -15.89
N PRO A 14 14.40 4.71 -14.94
CA PRO A 14 15.66 5.40 -14.68
C PRO A 14 16.76 4.45 -14.20
N VAL A 15 17.97 4.63 -14.66
CA VAL A 15 19.12 3.77 -14.30
C VAL A 15 19.37 3.68 -12.78
N TYR A 16 18.98 4.71 -12.05
CA TYR A 16 19.10 4.78 -10.58
C TYR A 16 17.88 4.17 -9.84
N TRP A 17 16.84 3.69 -10.53
CA TRP A 17 15.57 3.31 -9.89
C TRP A 17 15.71 2.13 -8.93
N THR A 18 16.44 1.09 -9.33
CA THR A 18 16.69 -0.07 -8.46
C THR A 18 17.40 0.34 -7.17
N VAL A 19 18.48 1.14 -7.29
CA VAL A 19 19.23 1.64 -6.12
C VAL A 19 18.35 2.51 -5.21
N LEU A 20 17.51 3.37 -5.81
CA LEU A 20 16.54 4.16 -5.05
C LEU A 20 15.57 3.28 -4.27
N ARG A 21 15.00 2.26 -4.91
CA ARG A 21 14.05 1.34 -4.27
C ARG A 21 14.67 0.62 -3.07
N GLU A 22 15.87 0.08 -3.24
CA GLU A 22 16.60 -0.62 -2.19
C GLU A 22 16.92 0.30 -1.01
N ARG A 23 17.49 1.46 -1.28
CA ARG A 23 17.83 2.45 -0.26
C ARG A 23 16.62 2.96 0.52
N ALA A 24 15.53 3.23 -0.18
CA ALA A 24 14.29 3.75 0.38
C ALA A 24 13.40 2.65 1.00
N GLY A 25 13.76 1.38 0.88
CA GLY A 25 12.94 0.26 1.32
C GLY A 25 11.57 0.25 0.64
N LEU A 26 11.52 0.62 -0.65
CA LEU A 26 10.27 0.63 -1.40
C LEU A 26 9.93 -0.78 -1.89
N ARG A 27 8.68 -1.18 -1.70
CA ARG A 27 8.20 -2.54 -1.97
C ARG A 27 7.83 -2.72 -3.44
N ALA A 28 7.33 -3.92 -3.77
CA ALA A 28 6.92 -4.33 -5.12
C ALA A 28 6.00 -3.33 -5.83
N ASP A 29 5.13 -2.65 -5.11
CA ASP A 29 4.22 -1.64 -5.65
C ASP A 29 4.94 -0.42 -6.24
N TRP A 30 6.22 -0.22 -5.91
CA TRP A 30 7.11 0.78 -6.48
C TRP A 30 8.03 0.23 -7.59
N SER A 31 7.91 -1.02 -8.02
CA SER A 31 8.66 -1.46 -9.20
C SER A 31 8.19 -0.69 -10.44
N TRP A 32 9.11 -0.38 -11.35
CA TRP A 32 8.77 0.45 -12.51
C TRP A 32 7.67 -0.17 -13.38
N GLU A 33 7.72 -1.48 -13.58
CA GLU A 33 6.69 -2.21 -14.32
C GLU A 33 5.31 -2.14 -13.65
N VAL A 34 5.25 -2.20 -12.31
CA VAL A 34 4.00 -2.06 -11.56
C VAL A 34 3.48 -0.64 -11.67
N LEU A 35 4.35 0.38 -11.50
CA LEU A 35 4.00 1.79 -11.69
C LEU A 35 3.48 2.05 -13.11
N LYS A 36 4.14 1.52 -14.13
CA LYS A 36 3.74 1.62 -15.54
C LYS A 36 2.36 1.02 -15.77
N THR A 37 2.14 -0.19 -15.28
CA THR A 37 0.84 -0.89 -15.43
C THR A 37 -0.28 -0.14 -14.70
N GLN A 38 0.02 0.37 -13.51
CA GLN A 38 -0.90 1.18 -12.74
C GLN A 38 -1.25 2.49 -13.45
N ALA A 39 -0.24 3.19 -14.00
CA ALA A 39 -0.43 4.45 -14.70
C ALA A 39 -1.30 4.27 -15.96
N TRP A 40 -1.13 3.17 -16.70
CA TRP A 40 -2.00 2.83 -17.84
C TRP A 40 -3.43 2.48 -17.43
N ALA A 41 -3.63 1.82 -16.29
CA ALA A 41 -4.95 1.48 -15.76
C ALA A 41 -5.66 2.70 -15.14
N ALA A 42 -4.92 3.74 -14.75
CA ALA A 42 -5.46 4.91 -14.09
C ALA A 42 -6.31 5.77 -15.03
N ARG A 43 -7.24 6.53 -14.43
CA ARG A 43 -8.08 7.50 -15.15
C ARG A 43 -7.42 8.86 -15.33
N THR A 44 -6.33 9.10 -14.62
CA THR A 44 -5.58 10.37 -14.60
C THR A 44 -4.09 10.08 -14.64
N PRO A 45 -3.26 11.04 -15.11
CA PRO A 45 -1.80 10.91 -15.05
C PRO A 45 -1.30 10.58 -13.65
N GLN A 46 -0.30 9.71 -13.59
CA GLN A 46 0.32 9.23 -12.34
C GLN A 46 1.81 9.60 -12.36
N PRO A 47 2.18 10.88 -12.18
CA PRO A 47 3.58 11.27 -12.19
C PRO A 47 4.32 10.67 -10.99
N VAL A 48 5.54 10.28 -11.25
CA VAL A 48 6.53 9.93 -10.23
C VAL A 48 7.64 10.96 -10.31
N THR A 49 7.92 11.62 -9.21
CA THR A 49 8.93 12.68 -9.16
C THR A 49 10.11 12.20 -8.34
N VAL A 50 11.32 12.26 -8.89
CA VAL A 50 12.54 11.94 -8.17
C VAL A 50 13.36 13.22 -7.98
N LEU A 51 13.81 13.43 -6.75
CA LEU A 51 14.69 14.52 -6.37
C LEU A 51 16.10 13.97 -6.19
N ARG A 52 17.07 14.56 -6.92
CA ARG A 52 18.47 14.07 -6.92
C ARG A 52 19.45 15.18 -6.55
N ASP A 53 20.52 14.77 -5.88
CA ASP A 53 21.73 15.57 -5.74
C ASP A 53 22.81 14.97 -6.66
N GLY A 54 23.10 15.67 -7.77
CA GLY A 54 23.86 15.07 -8.85
C GLY A 54 23.20 13.81 -9.40
N THR A 55 23.86 12.67 -9.27
CA THR A 55 23.34 11.35 -9.69
C THR A 55 22.61 10.61 -8.57
N GLU A 56 22.71 11.06 -7.32
CA GLU A 56 22.19 10.39 -6.14
C GLU A 56 20.72 10.73 -5.88
N PRO A 57 19.78 9.77 -5.85
CA PRO A 57 18.41 10.02 -5.44
C PRO A 57 18.31 10.36 -3.96
N ARG A 58 17.68 11.50 -3.64
CA ARG A 58 17.46 11.99 -2.27
C ARG A 58 16.00 11.97 -1.85
N GLY A 59 15.09 11.82 -2.82
CA GLY A 59 13.67 11.73 -2.52
C GLY A 59 12.88 11.21 -3.71
N VAL A 60 11.72 10.64 -3.43
CA VAL A 60 10.74 10.23 -4.44
C VAL A 60 9.33 10.53 -3.96
N VAL A 61 8.47 10.95 -4.89
CA VAL A 61 7.06 11.23 -4.62
C VAL A 61 6.21 10.62 -5.74
N SER A 62 5.21 9.83 -5.36
CA SER A 62 4.17 9.31 -6.26
C SER A 62 2.90 10.12 -6.08
N ALA A 63 2.30 10.56 -7.18
CA ALA A 63 1.08 11.34 -7.15
C ALA A 63 0.14 11.01 -8.31
N ALA A 64 -1.14 11.34 -8.14
CA ALA A 64 -2.13 11.32 -9.21
C ALA A 64 -2.61 12.75 -9.50
N TRP A 65 -2.66 13.13 -10.78
CA TRP A 65 -3.25 14.41 -11.16
C TRP A 65 -4.76 14.37 -11.02
N VAL A 66 -5.33 15.30 -10.28
CA VAL A 66 -6.77 15.43 -10.06
C VAL A 66 -7.27 16.73 -10.67
N THR A 67 -8.26 16.63 -11.57
CA THR A 67 -8.90 17.75 -12.22
C THR A 67 -10.38 17.46 -12.45
N GLY A 68 -11.22 18.49 -12.49
CA GLY A 68 -12.64 18.35 -12.83
C GLY A 68 -12.89 17.91 -14.28
N ARG A 69 -11.86 17.91 -15.14
CA ARG A 69 -11.93 17.54 -16.57
C ARG A 69 -11.09 16.30 -16.88
N THR A 70 -11.07 15.32 -16.03
CA THR A 70 -10.20 14.13 -16.07
C THR A 70 -10.23 13.35 -17.39
N ARG A 71 -11.38 13.29 -18.08
CA ARG A 71 -11.54 12.49 -19.30
C ARG A 71 -10.71 12.97 -20.49
N ARG A 72 -10.43 14.27 -20.60
CA ARG A 72 -9.68 14.84 -21.74
C ARG A 72 -8.20 14.54 -21.68
N HIS A 73 -7.66 14.28 -20.51
CA HIS A 73 -6.21 14.21 -20.29
C HIS A 73 -5.74 12.86 -19.75
N ARG A 74 -6.58 11.81 -19.86
CA ARG A 74 -6.26 10.50 -19.32
C ARG A 74 -4.90 9.96 -19.76
N PHE A 75 -4.57 10.18 -21.04
CA PHE A 75 -3.36 9.63 -21.66
C PHE A 75 -2.25 10.67 -21.89
N ALA A 76 -2.51 11.93 -21.62
CA ALA A 76 -1.51 12.98 -21.68
C ALA A 76 -0.87 13.19 -20.31
N GLY A 77 0.41 13.53 -20.27
CA GLY A 77 1.10 13.95 -19.05
C GLY A 77 0.55 15.27 -18.52
N PRO A 78 0.62 15.53 -17.19
CA PRO A 78 0.29 16.87 -16.67
C PRO A 78 1.23 17.90 -17.29
N GLY A 79 0.70 19.06 -17.61
CA GLY A 79 1.44 20.11 -18.28
C GLY A 79 0.99 21.52 -17.89
N ARG A 80 1.74 22.50 -18.32
CA ARG A 80 1.40 23.92 -18.08
C ARG A 80 0.02 24.25 -18.66
N GLY A 81 -0.74 25.04 -17.93
CA GLY A 81 -2.10 25.41 -18.30
C GLY A 81 -3.19 24.45 -17.84
N TRP A 82 -2.84 23.31 -17.30
CA TRP A 82 -3.81 22.43 -16.65
C TRP A 82 -4.24 22.99 -15.30
N PHE A 83 -5.54 22.86 -15.01
CA PHE A 83 -6.10 23.30 -13.75
C PHE A 83 -6.47 22.09 -12.89
N GLY A 84 -5.86 21.99 -11.70
CA GLY A 84 -6.11 20.86 -10.82
C GLY A 84 -5.17 20.79 -9.63
N GLY A 85 -4.99 19.59 -9.11
CA GLY A 85 -4.15 19.29 -7.95
C GLY A 85 -3.43 17.95 -8.07
N LEU A 86 -2.59 17.68 -7.11
CA LEU A 86 -1.91 16.39 -6.97
C LEU A 86 -2.44 15.66 -5.73
N ASP A 87 -2.90 14.45 -5.91
CA ASP A 87 -3.21 13.48 -4.83
C ASP A 87 -1.96 12.63 -4.60
N VAL A 88 -1.15 13.01 -3.61
CA VAL A 88 0.09 12.32 -3.21
C VAL A 88 -0.26 11.14 -2.33
N ARG A 89 0.03 9.94 -2.83
CA ARG A 89 -0.31 8.67 -2.18
C ARG A 89 0.62 7.55 -2.63
N GLY A 90 0.77 6.54 -1.80
CA GLY A 90 1.50 5.34 -2.19
C GLY A 90 0.89 4.65 -3.42
N PRO A 91 1.72 4.04 -4.29
CA PRO A 91 1.26 3.33 -5.46
C PRO A 91 0.16 2.32 -5.12
N GLY A 92 -0.83 2.17 -6.03
CA GLY A 92 -1.98 1.29 -5.80
C GLY A 92 -2.89 1.71 -4.66
N ALA A 93 -2.78 2.95 -4.14
CA ALA A 93 -3.44 3.41 -2.92
C ALA A 93 -3.06 2.54 -1.70
N SER A 94 -1.77 2.23 -1.56
CA SER A 94 -1.24 1.50 -0.40
C SER A 94 -1.48 2.26 0.90
N ALA A 95 -1.37 1.56 2.03
CA ALA A 95 -1.49 2.17 3.35
C ALA A 95 -0.22 2.94 3.77
N GLN A 96 0.78 3.02 2.88
CA GLN A 96 2.03 3.74 3.11
C GLN A 96 2.00 5.14 2.48
N PRO A 97 2.82 6.08 2.96
CA PRO A 97 2.99 7.37 2.32
C PRO A 97 3.41 7.24 0.85
N GLY A 98 3.00 8.20 0.02
CA GLY A 98 3.41 8.28 -1.37
C GLY A 98 4.73 8.98 -1.59
N TRP A 99 5.57 9.08 -0.57
CA TRP A 99 6.87 9.74 -0.62
C TRP A 99 7.90 9.07 0.27
N TRP A 100 9.15 9.30 -0.07
CA TRP A 100 10.30 8.99 0.76
C TRP A 100 11.38 10.07 0.52
N PHE A 101 12.11 10.44 1.57
CA PHE A 101 13.25 11.34 1.53
C PHE A 101 14.39 10.79 2.39
N ALA A 102 15.63 10.89 1.90
CA ALA A 102 16.81 10.39 2.59
C ALA A 102 17.05 11.14 3.92
N ASP A 103 16.70 12.41 3.97
CA ASP A 103 16.85 13.29 5.11
C ASP A 103 15.50 13.63 5.77
N ALA A 104 14.57 12.65 5.75
CA ALA A 104 13.30 12.80 6.43
C ALA A 104 13.55 12.96 7.94
N GLY A 105 13.05 14.07 8.50
CA GLY A 105 13.01 14.27 9.95
C GLY A 105 11.91 13.43 10.61
N ASP A 106 11.63 13.71 11.88
CA ASP A 106 10.61 13.03 12.66
C ASP A 106 9.20 13.14 12.06
N ASP A 107 8.95 14.14 11.21
CA ASP A 107 7.70 14.35 10.49
C ASP A 107 7.49 13.38 9.30
N GLY A 108 8.42 12.45 9.09
CA GLY A 108 8.36 11.45 8.02
C GLY A 108 8.50 12.06 6.62
N GLY A 109 9.16 13.21 6.47
CA GLY A 109 9.43 13.88 5.20
C GLY A 109 8.31 14.81 4.72
N VAL A 110 7.33 15.10 5.55
CA VAL A 110 6.23 16.01 5.20
C VAL A 110 6.74 17.42 4.91
N THR A 111 7.70 17.90 5.68
CA THR A 111 8.35 19.20 5.45
C THR A 111 9.04 19.24 4.08
N GLN A 112 9.77 18.19 3.69
CA GLN A 112 10.40 18.10 2.37
C GLN A 112 9.37 18.10 1.24
N VAL A 113 8.22 17.43 1.43
CA VAL A 113 7.14 17.53 0.43
C VAL A 113 6.69 18.97 0.27
N LEU A 114 6.50 19.72 1.35
CA LEU A 114 5.98 21.09 1.30
C LEU A 114 7.02 22.10 0.79
N GLU A 115 8.27 21.97 1.21
CA GLU A 115 9.30 22.98 0.99
C GLU A 115 10.12 22.71 -0.28
N THR A 116 10.18 21.47 -0.73
CA THR A 116 11.00 21.09 -1.89
C THR A 116 10.13 20.60 -3.05
N TYR A 117 9.29 19.61 -2.84
CA TYR A 117 8.50 19.02 -3.92
C TYR A 117 7.42 19.97 -4.45
N VAL A 118 6.67 20.66 -3.59
CA VAL A 118 5.59 21.58 -4.02
C VAL A 118 6.12 22.74 -4.89
N PRO A 119 7.19 23.46 -4.51
CA PRO A 119 7.76 24.49 -5.38
C PRO A 119 8.24 23.95 -6.73
N ALA A 120 8.85 22.76 -6.73
CA ALA A 120 9.31 22.10 -7.93
C ALA A 120 8.15 21.77 -8.89
N MET A 121 7.11 21.13 -8.38
CA MET A 121 5.93 20.80 -9.17
C MET A 121 5.19 22.06 -9.66
N ARG A 122 5.25 23.16 -8.90
CA ARG A 122 4.69 24.41 -9.34
C ARG A 122 5.49 25.03 -10.50
N ALA A 123 6.81 24.93 -10.48
CA ALA A 123 7.65 25.36 -11.58
C ALA A 123 7.34 24.55 -12.86
N GLU A 124 7.15 23.25 -12.72
CA GLU A 124 6.84 22.31 -13.82
C GLU A 124 5.42 22.50 -14.36
N LEU A 125 4.41 22.43 -13.49
CA LEU A 125 3.00 22.44 -13.87
C LEU A 125 2.43 23.86 -14.06
N GLY A 126 3.11 24.87 -13.54
CA GLY A 126 2.71 26.26 -13.64
C GLY A 126 1.54 26.65 -12.73
N PRO A 127 0.88 27.80 -13.01
CA PRO A 127 -0.14 28.38 -12.12
C PRO A 127 -1.43 27.57 -12.02
N GLY A 128 -1.64 26.61 -12.91
CA GLY A 128 -2.77 25.68 -12.86
C GLY A 128 -2.70 24.65 -11.71
N PHE A 129 -1.53 24.43 -11.15
CA PHE A 129 -1.38 23.59 -9.94
C PHE A 129 -1.83 24.37 -8.71
N ARG A 130 -3.02 24.03 -8.20
CA ARG A 130 -3.75 24.81 -7.20
C ARG A 130 -3.71 24.22 -5.79
N ALA A 131 -3.65 22.91 -5.68
CA ALA A 131 -3.68 22.25 -4.37
C ALA A 131 -2.99 20.89 -4.41
N MET A 132 -2.65 20.41 -3.25
CA MET A 132 -2.14 19.08 -3.04
C MET A 132 -2.95 18.39 -1.94
N LEU A 133 -3.27 17.12 -2.12
CA LEU A 133 -3.81 16.25 -1.11
C LEU A 133 -2.72 15.26 -0.70
N LEU A 134 -2.25 15.35 0.53
CA LEU A 134 -1.34 14.38 1.12
C LEU A 134 -2.16 13.29 1.83
N ARG A 135 -1.87 12.04 1.50
CA ARG A 135 -2.47 10.89 2.18
C ARG A 135 -1.43 10.19 3.04
N GLN A 136 -1.90 9.52 4.09
CA GLN A 136 -1.06 8.78 5.05
C GLN A 136 0.00 9.66 5.74
N VAL A 137 -0.38 10.87 6.11
CA VAL A 137 0.43 11.72 7.01
C VAL A 137 0.39 11.09 8.40
N GLY A 138 1.54 10.78 8.97
CA GLY A 138 1.66 10.33 10.36
C GLY A 138 1.43 11.48 11.36
N GLU A 139 1.14 11.15 12.61
CA GLU A 139 0.89 12.15 13.67
C GLU A 139 2.02 13.19 13.80
N PRO A 140 3.32 12.81 13.75
CA PRO A 140 4.41 13.79 13.82
C PRO A 140 4.43 14.79 12.65
N GLY A 141 3.88 14.43 11.48
CA GLY A 141 3.79 15.31 10.32
C GLY A 141 2.60 16.28 10.35
N VAL A 142 1.64 16.12 11.27
CA VAL A 142 0.45 16.97 11.36
C VAL A 142 0.78 18.45 11.57
N PRO A 143 1.72 18.83 12.44
CA PRO A 143 2.09 20.25 12.61
C PRO A 143 2.56 20.91 11.30
N ALA A 144 3.32 20.19 10.47
CA ALA A 144 3.83 20.71 9.21
C ALA A 144 2.72 20.99 8.19
N VAL A 145 1.65 20.18 8.18
CA VAL A 145 0.51 20.37 7.27
C VAL A 145 -0.61 21.22 7.86
N SER A 146 -0.54 21.60 9.12
CA SER A 146 -1.52 22.45 9.79
C SER A 146 -1.32 23.92 9.44
N GLY A 147 -2.38 24.74 9.47
CA GLY A 147 -2.30 26.17 9.26
C GLY A 147 -3.50 26.75 8.54
N ARG A 148 -3.46 28.09 8.36
CA ARG A 148 -4.53 28.82 7.68
C ARG A 148 -4.75 28.31 6.25
N PHE A 149 -5.99 28.10 5.88
CA PHE A 149 -6.43 27.56 4.57
C PHE A 149 -6.02 26.11 4.30
N ARG A 150 -5.45 25.40 5.26
CA ARG A 150 -5.16 23.97 5.16
C ARG A 150 -6.24 23.17 5.87
N LEU A 151 -6.63 22.04 5.27
CA LEU A 151 -7.60 21.14 5.86
C LEU A 151 -6.92 19.83 6.23
N VAL A 152 -6.89 19.51 7.51
CA VAL A 152 -6.37 18.25 8.03
C VAL A 152 -7.53 17.42 8.57
N ARG A 153 -7.61 16.16 8.19
CA ARG A 153 -8.62 15.21 8.65
C ARG A 153 -7.97 13.92 9.09
N ARG A 154 -8.34 13.44 10.27
CA ARG A 154 -7.99 12.08 10.69
C ARG A 154 -8.70 11.09 9.76
N THR A 155 -7.98 10.06 9.34
CA THR A 155 -8.49 8.95 8.54
C THR A 155 -8.48 7.67 9.38
N GLU A 156 -8.81 6.52 8.79
CA GLU A 156 -8.68 5.25 9.48
C GLU A 156 -7.22 4.98 9.86
N ASP A 157 -7.01 4.52 11.08
CA ASP A 157 -5.71 4.13 11.59
C ASP A 157 -5.17 2.92 10.81
N ILE A 158 -3.85 2.77 10.77
CA ILE A 158 -3.19 1.59 10.23
C ILE A 158 -2.90 0.62 11.37
N ALA A 159 -3.29 -0.64 11.19
CA ALA A 159 -2.95 -1.71 12.13
C ALA A 159 -1.55 -2.25 11.83
N VAL A 160 -0.65 -2.17 12.80
CA VAL A 160 0.73 -2.68 12.73
C VAL A 160 0.93 -3.64 13.90
N LEU A 161 1.32 -4.86 13.61
CA LEU A 161 1.67 -5.86 14.62
C LEU A 161 3.19 -5.98 14.68
N ASP A 162 3.76 -5.69 15.84
CA ASP A 162 5.14 -6.00 16.15
C ASP A 162 5.26 -7.50 16.44
N VAL A 163 6.14 -8.17 15.71
CA VAL A 163 6.39 -9.61 15.87
C VAL A 163 7.80 -9.92 16.36
N SER A 164 8.63 -8.91 16.56
CA SER A 164 10.05 -9.04 16.93
C SER A 164 10.27 -9.76 18.27
N ALA A 165 9.31 -9.63 19.19
CA ALA A 165 9.36 -10.26 20.50
C ALA A 165 8.89 -11.72 20.53
N PHE A 166 8.41 -12.27 19.40
CA PHE A 166 7.84 -13.61 19.35
C PHE A 166 8.76 -14.58 18.61
N GLY A 167 9.05 -15.72 19.23
CA GLY A 167 9.78 -16.81 18.59
C GLY A 167 8.89 -17.71 17.73
N SER A 168 7.58 -17.66 17.92
CA SER A 168 6.60 -18.51 17.22
C SER A 168 5.21 -17.87 17.14
N ARG A 169 4.34 -18.43 16.26
CA ARG A 169 2.92 -18.09 16.23
C ARG A 169 2.25 -18.35 17.58
N ASP A 170 2.68 -19.37 18.29
CA ASP A 170 2.10 -19.72 19.59
C ASP A 170 2.48 -18.70 20.66
N ASP A 171 3.69 -18.14 20.63
CA ASP A 171 4.09 -17.05 21.52
C ASP A 171 3.23 -15.82 21.30
N TRP A 172 3.03 -15.43 20.02
CA TRP A 172 2.10 -14.37 19.70
C TRP A 172 0.68 -14.67 20.24
N MET A 173 0.14 -15.85 20.01
CA MET A 173 -1.19 -16.21 20.53
C MET A 173 -1.23 -16.15 22.07
N ASN A 174 -0.13 -16.52 22.74
CA ASN A 174 -0.04 -16.50 24.20
C ASN A 174 -0.06 -15.08 24.77
N SER A 175 0.38 -14.06 24.03
CA SER A 175 0.32 -12.66 24.44
C SER A 175 -1.10 -12.06 24.40
N LEU A 176 -2.05 -12.72 23.73
CA LEU A 176 -3.40 -12.20 23.55
C LEU A 176 -4.31 -12.49 24.78
N ALA A 177 -5.37 -11.68 24.90
CA ALA A 177 -6.40 -11.90 25.92
C ALA A 177 -6.95 -13.36 25.87
N ARG A 178 -7.23 -13.95 27.03
CA ARG A 178 -7.62 -15.36 27.21
C ARG A 178 -8.70 -15.84 26.22
N LYS A 179 -9.77 -15.07 26.07
CA LYS A 179 -10.88 -15.40 25.16
C LYS A 179 -10.42 -15.42 23.69
N ARG A 180 -9.61 -14.46 23.28
CA ARG A 180 -9.07 -14.38 21.90
C ARG A 180 -8.11 -15.52 21.62
N LYS A 181 -7.20 -15.80 22.51
CA LYS A 181 -6.28 -16.94 22.44
C LYS A 181 -7.01 -18.27 22.28
N GLN A 182 -8.02 -18.52 23.11
CA GLN A 182 -8.82 -19.76 23.04
C GLN A 182 -9.54 -19.90 21.69
N ASN A 183 -10.12 -18.80 21.19
CA ASN A 183 -10.79 -18.79 19.90
C ASN A 183 -9.81 -19.08 18.74
N LEU A 184 -8.65 -18.42 18.71
CA LEU A 184 -7.64 -18.67 17.69
C LEU A 184 -7.13 -20.12 17.72
N ARG A 185 -6.82 -20.65 18.89
CA ARG A 185 -6.41 -22.07 19.04
C ARG A 185 -7.45 -23.03 18.49
N LYS A 186 -8.75 -22.74 18.69
CA LYS A 186 -9.83 -23.54 18.10
C LYS A 186 -9.81 -23.43 16.59
N ILE A 187 -9.67 -22.20 16.04
CA ILE A 187 -9.61 -21.97 14.60
C ILE A 187 -8.45 -22.73 13.97
N PHE A 188 -7.23 -22.58 14.51
CA PHE A 188 -6.06 -23.27 13.96
C PHE A 188 -6.22 -24.78 14.00
N ARG A 189 -6.65 -25.36 15.15
CA ARG A 189 -6.92 -26.79 15.23
C ARG A 189 -7.95 -27.27 14.20
N THR A 190 -8.99 -26.45 13.94
CA THR A 190 -10.01 -26.80 12.94
C THR A 190 -9.39 -26.83 11.54
N PHE A 191 -8.54 -25.87 11.18
CA PHE A 191 -7.88 -25.84 9.87
C PHE A 191 -6.81 -26.93 9.74
N ASP A 192 -6.00 -27.17 10.79
CA ASP A 192 -4.97 -28.20 10.81
C ASP A 192 -5.57 -29.62 10.69
N ALA A 193 -6.81 -29.82 11.16
CA ALA A 193 -7.53 -31.09 11.09
C ALA A 193 -8.42 -31.24 9.82
N ASP A 194 -8.56 -30.19 9.01
CA ASP A 194 -9.41 -30.22 7.81
C ASP A 194 -8.60 -30.58 6.56
N PRO A 195 -8.63 -31.85 6.08
CA PRO A 195 -7.89 -32.26 4.91
C PRO A 195 -8.48 -31.69 3.61
N SER A 196 -9.64 -31.06 3.65
CA SER A 196 -10.29 -30.46 2.49
C SER A 196 -9.73 -29.08 2.12
N ILE A 197 -8.84 -28.52 2.98
CA ILE A 197 -8.18 -27.23 2.74
C ILE A 197 -6.67 -27.39 2.79
N ALA A 198 -5.99 -27.06 1.71
CA ALA A 198 -4.54 -26.91 1.66
C ALA A 198 -4.15 -25.43 1.79
N VAL A 199 -3.21 -25.11 2.68
CA VAL A 199 -2.69 -23.76 2.89
C VAL A 199 -1.23 -23.70 2.45
N ARG A 200 -0.88 -22.75 1.59
CA ARG A 200 0.48 -22.58 1.10
C ARG A 200 0.91 -21.11 1.21
N CYS A 201 2.18 -20.88 1.52
CA CYS A 201 2.80 -19.57 1.38
C CYS A 201 3.90 -19.70 0.32
N VAL A 202 3.68 -19.08 -0.84
CA VAL A 202 4.52 -19.25 -2.03
C VAL A 202 5.07 -17.91 -2.51
N PRO A 203 6.19 -17.90 -3.28
CA PRO A 203 6.58 -16.73 -4.07
C PRO A 203 5.44 -16.29 -5.00
N GLY A 204 5.24 -14.99 -5.16
CA GLY A 204 4.15 -14.46 -5.97
C GLY A 204 4.10 -15.02 -7.39
N LYS A 205 5.26 -15.25 -8.01
CA LYS A 205 5.40 -15.81 -9.37
C LYS A 205 4.79 -17.23 -9.55
N GLU A 206 4.54 -17.94 -8.46
CA GLU A 206 3.95 -19.29 -8.48
C GLU A 206 2.41 -19.25 -8.36
N ALA A 207 1.85 -18.11 -7.99
CA ALA A 207 0.41 -17.94 -7.89
C ALA A 207 -0.22 -17.63 -9.26
N ASP A 208 -1.43 -18.16 -9.49
CA ASP A 208 -2.19 -17.85 -10.70
C ASP A 208 -2.88 -16.47 -10.58
N PRO A 209 -2.47 -15.45 -11.36
CA PRO A 209 -3.05 -14.11 -11.28
C PRO A 209 -4.53 -14.06 -11.66
N VAL A 210 -5.02 -15.01 -12.48
CA VAL A 210 -6.43 -15.09 -12.85
C VAL A 210 -7.26 -15.54 -11.66
N ALA A 211 -6.87 -16.64 -11.02
CA ALA A 211 -7.55 -17.16 -9.82
C ALA A 211 -7.50 -16.15 -8.67
N VAL A 212 -6.36 -15.48 -8.45
CA VAL A 212 -6.22 -14.41 -7.46
C VAL A 212 -7.21 -13.28 -7.75
N ALA A 213 -7.28 -12.78 -9.01
CA ALA A 213 -8.20 -11.72 -9.38
C ALA A 213 -9.67 -12.11 -9.16
N GLU A 214 -10.03 -13.35 -9.45
CA GLU A 214 -11.39 -13.86 -9.26
C GLU A 214 -11.81 -13.84 -7.79
N VAL A 215 -10.95 -14.34 -6.90
CA VAL A 215 -11.21 -14.34 -5.45
C VAL A 215 -11.29 -12.92 -4.89
N LEU A 216 -10.41 -12.01 -5.32
CA LEU A 216 -10.43 -10.61 -4.87
C LEU A 216 -11.73 -9.92 -5.34
N ARG A 217 -12.12 -10.08 -6.60
CA ARG A 217 -13.38 -9.53 -7.14
C ARG A 217 -14.61 -10.09 -6.44
N HIS A 218 -14.60 -11.39 -6.13
CA HIS A 218 -15.69 -12.02 -5.38
C HIS A 218 -15.82 -11.40 -3.98
N ASN A 219 -14.71 -11.24 -3.27
CA ASN A 219 -14.70 -10.66 -1.94
C ASN A 219 -15.24 -9.22 -1.91
N GLU A 220 -14.88 -8.40 -2.89
CA GLU A 220 -15.38 -7.02 -2.98
C GLU A 220 -16.88 -6.96 -3.28
N ARG A 221 -17.37 -7.76 -4.22
CA ARG A 221 -18.81 -7.87 -4.49
C ARG A 221 -19.60 -8.30 -3.26
N LYS A 222 -19.06 -9.26 -2.50
CA LYS A 222 -19.66 -9.75 -1.25
C LYS A 222 -19.80 -8.66 -0.19
N HIS A 223 -18.87 -7.72 -0.13
CA HIS A 223 -18.84 -6.65 0.86
C HIS A 223 -19.35 -5.32 0.32
N HIS A 224 -19.84 -5.28 -0.94
CA HIS A 224 -20.24 -4.05 -1.63
C HIS A 224 -19.15 -2.97 -1.60
N ASP A 225 -17.91 -3.39 -1.50
CA ASP A 225 -16.77 -2.49 -1.54
C ASP A 225 -16.55 -1.95 -2.95
N VAL A 226 -16.54 -0.62 -3.09
CA VAL A 226 -16.12 0.03 -4.32
C VAL A 226 -14.69 0.50 -4.11
N PRO A 227 -13.69 -0.14 -4.74
CA PRO A 227 -12.31 0.29 -4.56
C PRO A 227 -12.08 1.66 -5.18
N ILE A 228 -11.39 2.53 -4.47
CA ILE A 228 -10.94 3.84 -4.98
C ILE A 228 -10.07 3.65 -6.22
N VAL A 229 -9.28 2.58 -6.22
CA VAL A 229 -8.43 2.15 -7.34
C VAL A 229 -8.73 0.68 -7.62
N PRO A 230 -9.36 0.34 -8.74
CA PRO A 230 -9.79 -1.04 -9.03
C PRO A 230 -8.65 -1.94 -9.53
N LEU A 231 -7.40 -1.63 -9.25
CA LEU A 231 -6.22 -2.36 -9.72
C LEU A 231 -6.24 -3.87 -9.38
N PRO A 232 -6.65 -4.29 -8.16
CA PRO A 232 -6.70 -5.72 -7.81
C PRO A 232 -7.62 -6.55 -8.71
N HIS A 233 -8.51 -5.90 -9.48
CA HIS A 233 -9.39 -6.58 -10.42
C HIS A 233 -8.77 -6.83 -11.79
N PHE A 234 -7.66 -6.19 -12.10
CA PHE A 234 -7.01 -6.34 -13.38
C PHE A 234 -5.97 -7.46 -13.32
N VAL A 235 -6.23 -8.54 -14.03
CA VAL A 235 -5.30 -9.68 -14.14
C VAL A 235 -3.92 -9.19 -14.58
N GLY A 236 -3.84 -8.29 -15.56
CA GLY A 236 -2.56 -7.72 -16.02
C GLY A 236 -1.77 -7.02 -14.93
N TYR A 237 -2.42 -6.27 -14.04
CA TYR A 237 -1.76 -5.68 -12.89
C TYR A 237 -1.25 -6.74 -11.91
N LEU A 238 -2.08 -7.73 -11.59
CA LEU A 238 -1.67 -8.83 -10.70
C LEU A 238 -0.55 -9.66 -11.31
N THR A 239 -0.58 -9.92 -12.62
CA THR A 239 0.51 -10.63 -13.32
C THR A 239 1.86 -9.92 -13.11
N VAL A 240 1.88 -8.60 -13.24
CA VAL A 240 3.11 -7.82 -13.07
C VAL A 240 3.52 -7.73 -11.61
N LEU A 241 2.56 -7.50 -10.70
CA LEU A 241 2.83 -7.42 -9.27
C LEU A 241 3.35 -8.75 -8.70
N LEU A 242 2.69 -9.86 -9.03
CA LEU A 242 3.04 -11.18 -8.50
C LEU A 242 4.40 -11.70 -8.99
N ARG A 243 4.89 -11.21 -10.12
CA ARG A 243 6.23 -11.53 -10.62
C ARG A 243 7.35 -10.86 -9.84
N GLN A 244 7.05 -9.84 -9.02
CA GLN A 244 8.09 -9.15 -8.27
C GLN A 244 8.69 -10.07 -7.20
N PRO A 245 10.02 -10.03 -6.98
CA PRO A 245 10.71 -10.97 -6.09
C PRO A 245 10.32 -10.82 -4.62
N ASP A 246 9.89 -9.63 -4.22
CA ASP A 246 9.44 -9.27 -2.88
C ASP A 246 7.93 -9.44 -2.68
N VAL A 247 7.26 -10.27 -3.49
CA VAL A 247 5.86 -10.63 -3.30
C VAL A 247 5.73 -12.07 -2.84
N ARG A 248 4.92 -12.27 -1.78
CA ARG A 248 4.50 -13.57 -1.27
C ARG A 248 2.99 -13.68 -1.33
N VAL A 249 2.51 -14.89 -1.54
CA VAL A 249 1.07 -15.17 -1.58
C VAL A 249 0.76 -16.30 -0.59
N ILE A 250 -0.23 -16.05 0.28
CA ILE A 250 -0.81 -17.10 1.12
C ILE A 250 -2.09 -17.54 0.43
N GLU A 251 -2.13 -18.79 0.01
CA GLU A 251 -3.20 -19.41 -0.75
C GLU A 251 -3.92 -20.48 0.06
N TYR A 252 -5.23 -20.55 -0.13
CA TYR A 252 -6.10 -21.56 0.44
C TYR A 252 -6.80 -22.28 -0.70
N HIS A 253 -6.52 -23.58 -0.86
CA HIS A 253 -7.10 -24.39 -1.93
C HIS A 253 -8.03 -25.45 -1.35
N ASP A 254 -9.20 -25.60 -1.94
CA ASP A 254 -10.03 -26.79 -1.74
C ASP A 254 -9.30 -27.99 -2.36
N THR A 255 -8.92 -28.97 -1.57
CA THR A 255 -8.09 -30.10 -2.02
C THR A 255 -8.82 -31.02 -3.00
N ARG A 256 -10.15 -31.09 -2.93
CA ARG A 256 -10.96 -31.93 -3.81
C ARG A 256 -11.08 -31.34 -5.22
N THR A 257 -11.15 -30.01 -5.34
CA THR A 257 -11.36 -29.34 -6.63
C THR A 257 -10.11 -28.65 -7.14
N GLY A 258 -9.08 -28.46 -6.31
CA GLY A 258 -7.91 -27.63 -6.61
C GLY A 258 -8.20 -26.13 -6.65
N ARG A 259 -9.45 -25.72 -6.39
CA ARG A 259 -9.90 -24.32 -6.53
C ARG A 259 -9.31 -23.44 -5.41
N LEU A 260 -8.84 -22.27 -5.78
CA LEU A 260 -8.46 -21.21 -4.84
C LEU A 260 -9.72 -20.65 -4.15
N VAL A 261 -9.82 -20.75 -2.83
CA VAL A 261 -10.98 -20.30 -2.04
C VAL A 261 -10.70 -19.07 -1.20
N ALA A 262 -9.43 -18.80 -0.89
CA ALA A 262 -9.01 -17.53 -0.29
C ALA A 262 -7.55 -17.25 -0.64
N VAL A 263 -7.19 -15.97 -0.62
CA VAL A 263 -5.85 -15.50 -0.97
C VAL A 263 -5.49 -14.23 -0.22
N ALA A 264 -4.23 -14.12 0.16
CA ALA A 264 -3.63 -12.88 0.60
C ALA A 264 -2.32 -12.65 -0.13
N THR A 265 -2.03 -11.38 -0.47
CA THR A 265 -0.71 -11.00 -0.98
C THR A 265 0.05 -10.21 0.09
N LEU A 266 1.31 -10.55 0.27
CA LEU A 266 2.23 -9.83 1.15
C LEU A 266 3.29 -9.16 0.27
N LEU A 267 3.50 -7.85 0.46
CA LEU A 267 4.67 -7.15 -0.07
C LEU A 267 5.77 -7.25 0.97
N ASP A 268 6.79 -8.04 0.68
CA ASP A 268 7.88 -8.29 1.62
C ASP A 268 8.76 -7.06 1.81
N HIS A 269 9.32 -6.96 3.00
CA HIS A 269 10.28 -5.93 3.37
C HIS A 269 11.05 -6.43 4.60
N PRO A 270 12.37 -6.22 4.72
CA PRO A 270 13.17 -6.73 5.83
C PRO A 270 12.62 -6.43 7.23
N ARG A 271 12.04 -5.25 7.40
CA ARG A 271 11.51 -4.81 8.70
C ARG A 271 9.99 -4.80 8.77
N LEU A 272 9.30 -4.32 7.73
CA LEU A 272 7.90 -3.95 7.79
C LEU A 272 7.13 -4.41 6.53
N PRO A 273 6.91 -5.72 6.31
CA PRO A 273 6.07 -6.22 5.22
C PRO A 273 4.62 -5.74 5.36
N ILE A 274 3.90 -5.71 4.22
CA ILE A 274 2.50 -5.28 4.15
C ILE A 274 1.62 -6.42 3.67
N ALA A 275 0.60 -6.76 4.44
CA ALA A 275 -0.53 -7.57 3.98
C ALA A 275 -1.39 -6.70 3.05
N ARG A 276 -1.17 -6.85 1.73
CA ARG A 276 -1.64 -5.88 0.72
C ARG A 276 -3.07 -6.16 0.27
N HIS A 277 -3.35 -7.37 -0.15
CA HIS A 277 -4.66 -7.79 -0.60
C HIS A 277 -5.15 -8.96 0.23
N TRP A 278 -6.44 -9.03 0.43
CA TRP A 278 -7.13 -10.15 1.02
C TRP A 278 -8.45 -10.41 0.28
N GLY A 279 -8.72 -11.66 0.00
CA GLY A 279 -9.99 -12.09 -0.55
C GLY A 279 -10.33 -13.51 -0.12
N ALA A 280 -11.62 -13.77 0.07
CA ALA A 280 -12.14 -15.12 0.36
C ALA A 280 -13.53 -15.31 -0.24
N LEU A 281 -13.78 -16.49 -0.77
CA LEU A 281 -15.09 -16.89 -1.23
C LEU A 281 -16.08 -16.98 -0.06
N GLY A 282 -17.36 -16.85 -0.35
CA GLY A 282 -18.42 -17.08 0.62
C GLY A 282 -18.61 -18.59 0.88
N PRO A 283 -19.29 -18.97 2.00
CA PRO A 283 -19.56 -20.39 2.29
C PRO A 283 -20.30 -21.11 1.17
N ARG A 284 -21.20 -20.43 0.44
CA ARG A 284 -21.95 -20.99 -0.70
C ARG A 284 -21.06 -21.30 -1.91
N ASP A 285 -19.89 -20.65 -1.99
CA ASP A 285 -18.94 -20.77 -3.09
C ASP A 285 -17.69 -21.58 -2.71
N GLY A 286 -17.75 -22.32 -1.59
CA GLY A 286 -16.65 -23.16 -1.10
C GLY A 286 -15.72 -22.51 -0.08
N GLY A 287 -15.95 -21.23 0.30
CA GLY A 287 -15.21 -20.59 1.37
C GLY A 287 -15.47 -21.23 2.74
N ARG A 288 -14.59 -20.98 3.68
CA ARG A 288 -14.70 -21.49 5.05
C ARG A 288 -14.85 -20.32 6.04
N PRO A 289 -15.52 -20.53 7.18
CA PRO A 289 -15.57 -19.53 8.24
C PRO A 289 -14.17 -19.31 8.82
N ASN A 290 -13.92 -18.11 9.33
CA ASN A 290 -12.69 -17.75 10.04
C ASN A 290 -11.39 -17.75 9.21
N LEU A 291 -11.45 -17.86 7.86
CA LEU A 291 -10.27 -17.79 6.99
C LEU A 291 -9.41 -16.56 7.25
N TYR A 292 -10.02 -15.39 7.54
CA TYR A 292 -9.27 -14.17 7.84
C TYR A 292 -8.43 -14.30 9.12
N PHE A 293 -8.96 -14.91 10.16
CA PHE A 293 -8.21 -15.12 11.41
C PHE A 293 -7.08 -16.14 11.22
N HIS A 294 -7.33 -17.18 10.43
CA HIS A 294 -6.30 -18.14 10.09
C HIS A 294 -5.19 -17.47 9.27
N PHE A 295 -5.55 -16.70 8.22
CA PHE A 295 -4.60 -15.91 7.43
C PHE A 295 -3.75 -14.99 8.31
N TYR A 296 -4.38 -14.30 9.28
CA TYR A 296 -3.65 -13.38 10.16
C TYR A 296 -2.51 -14.11 10.89
N GLY A 297 -2.78 -15.29 11.45
CA GLY A 297 -1.76 -16.11 12.11
C GLY A 297 -0.74 -16.73 11.16
N GLU A 298 -1.13 -17.05 9.91
CA GLU A 298 -0.17 -17.51 8.89
C GLU A 298 0.78 -16.37 8.46
N ALA A 299 0.28 -15.15 8.34
CA ALA A 299 1.12 -13.99 8.08
C ALA A 299 2.10 -13.71 9.24
N VAL A 300 1.65 -13.86 10.48
CA VAL A 300 2.51 -13.77 11.67
C VAL A 300 3.57 -14.86 11.66
N ARG A 301 3.18 -16.13 11.42
CA ARG A 301 4.11 -17.26 11.32
C ARG A 301 5.17 -17.01 10.26
N TRP A 302 4.74 -16.57 9.08
CA TRP A 302 5.65 -16.26 7.99
C TRP A 302 6.63 -15.12 8.36
N ALA A 303 6.14 -14.04 8.97
CA ALA A 303 6.96 -12.90 9.34
C ALA A 303 8.04 -13.28 10.37
N ILE A 304 7.67 -14.04 11.40
CA ILE A 304 8.61 -14.56 12.42
C ILE A 304 9.66 -15.46 11.76
N ALA A 305 9.24 -16.43 10.94
CA ALA A 305 10.14 -17.38 10.28
C ALA A 305 11.14 -16.71 9.33
N ASN A 306 10.83 -15.49 8.84
CA ASN A 306 11.70 -14.72 7.94
C ASN A 306 12.40 -13.55 8.66
N GLY A 307 12.35 -13.47 9.99
CA GLY A 307 13.05 -12.44 10.77
C GLY A 307 12.52 -11.02 10.55
N ARG A 308 11.21 -10.86 10.28
CA ARG A 308 10.60 -9.55 10.12
C ARG A 308 10.30 -8.93 11.48
N GLU A 309 10.43 -7.61 11.59
CA GLU A 309 10.18 -6.91 12.86
C GLU A 309 8.69 -6.72 13.13
N SER A 310 7.93 -6.40 12.11
CA SER A 310 6.49 -6.10 12.21
C SER A 310 5.74 -6.47 10.94
N VAL A 311 4.40 -6.49 10.99
CA VAL A 311 3.53 -6.66 9.82
C VAL A 311 2.48 -5.55 9.79
N VAL A 312 2.32 -4.88 8.66
CA VAL A 312 1.23 -3.92 8.42
C VAL A 312 0.02 -4.68 7.89
N PHE A 313 -1.05 -4.69 8.64
CA PHE A 313 -2.33 -5.29 8.24
C PHE A 313 -3.32 -4.28 7.62
N GLY A 314 -2.84 -3.07 7.33
CA GLY A 314 -3.61 -2.03 6.67
C GLY A 314 -4.74 -1.45 7.52
N LYS A 315 -5.64 -0.75 6.82
CA LYS A 315 -6.83 -0.10 7.38
C LYS A 315 -8.01 -1.08 7.45
N LYS A 316 -9.18 -0.61 7.84
CA LYS A 316 -10.42 -1.38 8.06
C LYS A 316 -10.31 -2.44 9.16
N MET A 317 -11.40 -2.71 9.82
CA MET A 317 -11.50 -3.70 10.90
C MET A 317 -10.44 -3.48 12.01
N THR A 318 -10.11 -2.23 12.30
CA THR A 318 -9.02 -1.86 13.21
C THR A 318 -9.24 -2.38 14.62
N GLU A 319 -10.47 -2.29 15.14
CA GLU A 319 -10.82 -2.82 16.47
C GLU A 319 -10.54 -4.33 16.57
N MET A 320 -10.95 -5.09 15.56
CA MET A 320 -10.68 -6.53 15.52
C MET A 320 -9.17 -6.80 15.49
N LYS A 321 -8.42 -6.07 14.67
CA LYS A 321 -6.95 -6.21 14.58
C LYS A 321 -6.26 -5.82 15.90
N ALA A 322 -6.77 -4.83 16.63
CA ALA A 322 -6.30 -4.48 17.97
C ALA A 322 -6.47 -5.66 18.94
N THR A 323 -7.60 -6.41 18.86
CA THR A 323 -7.77 -7.62 19.67
C THR A 323 -6.81 -8.77 19.29
N LEU A 324 -6.16 -8.67 18.13
CA LEU A 324 -5.11 -9.59 17.67
C LEU A 324 -3.69 -9.06 17.98
N GLY A 325 -3.59 -8.02 18.81
CA GLY A 325 -2.32 -7.46 19.30
C GLY A 325 -1.74 -6.37 18.41
N ALA A 326 -2.42 -5.95 17.33
CA ALA A 326 -1.93 -4.87 16.51
C ALA A 326 -2.05 -3.51 17.22
N ARG A 327 -1.00 -2.70 17.14
CA ARG A 327 -1.04 -1.28 17.47
C ARG A 327 -1.72 -0.50 16.36
N LEU A 328 -2.61 0.39 16.73
CA LEU A 328 -3.29 1.29 15.79
C LEU A 328 -2.47 2.59 15.68
N VAL A 329 -1.99 2.87 14.46
CA VAL A 329 -1.17 4.04 14.16
C VAL A 329 -2.04 5.10 13.51
N PRO A 330 -2.25 6.28 14.16
CA PRO A 330 -3.05 7.36 13.62
C PRO A 330 -2.57 7.81 12.26
N GLN A 331 -3.52 8.06 11.36
CA GLN A 331 -3.27 8.53 10.02
C GLN A 331 -4.14 9.75 9.69
N TYR A 332 -3.58 10.66 8.91
CA TYR A 332 -4.25 11.89 8.51
C TYR A 332 -4.17 12.07 7.00
N ALA A 333 -5.14 12.78 6.46
CA ALA A 333 -5.09 13.36 5.12
C ALA A 333 -5.09 14.88 5.24
N ALA A 334 -4.26 15.54 4.45
CA ALA A 334 -4.13 16.99 4.47
C ALA A 334 -4.32 17.58 3.07
N ALA A 335 -5.27 18.49 2.92
CA ALA A 335 -5.41 19.31 1.71
C ALA A 335 -4.68 20.64 1.92
N VAL A 336 -3.68 20.88 1.08
CA VAL A 336 -2.77 22.03 1.15
C VAL A 336 -2.90 22.84 -0.13
N PRO A 337 -3.41 24.09 -0.08
CA PRO A 337 -3.36 25.00 -1.21
C PRO A 337 -1.91 25.36 -1.55
N VAL A 338 -1.55 25.33 -2.83
CA VAL A 338 -0.17 25.61 -3.29
C VAL A 338 0.28 27.04 -2.96
N LEU A 339 -0.66 28.00 -2.94
CA LEU A 339 -0.36 29.38 -2.54
C LEU A 339 -0.04 29.52 -1.04
N ALA A 340 -0.58 28.62 -0.21
CA ALA A 340 -0.35 28.61 1.24
C ALA A 340 0.93 27.84 1.64
N SER A 341 1.62 27.21 0.70
CA SER A 341 2.89 26.52 0.96
C SER A 341 4.07 27.48 1.20
N ARG A 342 3.93 28.76 0.86
CA ARG A 342 4.92 29.78 1.26
C ARG A 342 4.70 30.12 2.74
N ARG A 343 5.69 29.83 3.59
CA ARG A 343 5.77 30.48 4.88
C ARG A 343 5.90 31.99 4.63
N PRO A 344 5.16 32.85 5.34
CA PRO A 344 5.56 34.24 5.41
C PRO A 344 6.97 34.26 6.04
N THR A 345 7.90 34.85 5.32
CA THR A 345 9.25 35.20 5.83
C THR A 345 9.12 36.10 7.03
#